data_2b83ad469273fdfc4260cf73c774480f
#
_entry.id   2b83ad469273fdfc4260cf73c774480f
#
_cell.length_a   1.000
_cell.length_b   1.000
_cell.length_c   1.000
_cell.angle_alpha   90.00
_cell.angle_beta   90.00
_cell.angle_gamma   90.00
#
_symmetry.space_group_name_H-M   'P 1'
#
loop_
_entity.id
_entity.type
_entity.pdbx_description
1 polymer ?
#
loop_
_entity_poly.entity_id
_entity_poly.type
_entity_poly.pdbx_seq_one_letter_code
_entity_poly.pdbx_strand_id
1 'polypeptide(L)'
;MRPSLQLETIEARLANQTVTTQEIVPGQREAAVALVLQPEVSGLRALFILRAKKEGDPWSGQMALPGGHRETIDADLVETARRETHEEIGLDLNQAGRYLGSLAGIRANPRAGFDLVVTPQVFALEDKAVPLQPNEEVAE
;
A
#
# COMPACT_ATOMS: atom_id res chain seq x y z
N MET A 1 11.99 28.30 8.53
CA MET A 1 11.44 27.54 7.41
C MET A 1 11.33 26.05 7.80
N ARG A 2 10.17 25.49 7.66
CA ARG A 2 10.01 24.06 7.88
C ARG A 2 10.72 23.27 6.78
N PRO A 3 11.59 22.33 7.12
CA PRO A 3 12.10 21.43 6.09
C PRO A 3 10.92 20.62 5.53
N SER A 4 10.81 20.58 4.21
CA SER A 4 9.84 19.71 3.58
C SER A 4 10.24 18.25 3.84
N LEU A 5 9.25 17.39 4.01
CA LEU A 5 9.49 15.96 4.12
C LEU A 5 10.05 15.45 2.81
N GLN A 6 11.26 14.92 2.83
CA GLN A 6 11.95 14.47 1.64
C GLN A 6 11.99 12.95 1.57
N LEU A 7 11.96 12.45 0.35
CA LEU A 7 11.97 11.03 0.06
C LEU A 7 13.21 10.35 0.65
N GLU A 8 14.37 11.01 0.54
CA GLU A 8 15.64 10.48 1.06
C GLU A 8 15.60 10.29 2.56
N THR A 9 14.93 11.18 3.28
CA THR A 9 14.78 11.08 4.73
C THR A 9 13.92 9.87 5.10
N ILE A 10 12.82 9.67 4.37
CA ILE A 10 11.94 8.52 4.59
C ILE A 10 12.68 7.23 4.30
N GLU A 11 13.40 7.18 3.19
CA GLU A 11 14.18 6.00 2.79
C GLU A 11 15.23 5.65 3.85
N ALA A 12 15.95 6.65 4.35
CA ALA A 12 16.97 6.44 5.38
C ALA A 12 16.36 5.91 6.67
N ARG A 13 15.22 6.44 7.08
CA ARG A 13 14.54 5.98 8.30
C ARG A 13 14.00 4.57 8.15
N LEU A 14 13.47 4.23 6.99
CA LEU A 14 12.99 2.87 6.73
C LEU A 14 14.12 1.87 6.72
N ALA A 15 15.26 2.22 6.15
CA ALA A 15 16.44 1.35 6.10
C ALA A 15 17.02 1.11 7.52
N ASN A 16 16.90 2.07 8.41
CA ASN A 16 17.49 2.01 9.76
C ASN A 16 16.53 1.54 10.84
N GLN A 17 15.24 1.41 10.53
CA GLN A 17 14.30 0.97 11.53
C GLN A 17 14.38 -0.54 11.75
N THR A 18 14.19 -0.94 13.01
CA THR A 18 13.95 -2.34 13.32
C THR A 18 12.45 -2.58 13.21
N VAL A 19 12.04 -3.27 12.15
CA VAL A 19 10.64 -3.62 12.00
C VAL A 19 10.36 -4.86 12.85
N THR A 20 9.52 -4.70 13.86
CA THR A 20 9.01 -5.84 14.59
C THR A 20 8.00 -6.54 13.69
N THR A 21 8.39 -7.68 13.14
CA THR A 21 7.46 -8.49 12.36
C THR A 21 6.39 -9.02 13.29
N GLN A 22 5.15 -8.64 13.03
CA GLN A 22 4.04 -9.18 13.80
C GLN A 22 3.90 -10.65 13.48
N GLU A 23 3.94 -11.49 14.50
CA GLU A 23 3.82 -12.93 14.34
C GLU A 23 2.40 -13.27 13.87
N ILE A 24 2.31 -14.00 12.75
CA ILE A 24 1.04 -14.46 12.22
C ILE A 24 0.67 -15.77 12.89
N VAL A 25 -0.41 -15.75 13.66
CA VAL A 25 -0.92 -16.95 14.31
C VAL A 25 -1.88 -17.70 13.38
N PRO A 26 -2.08 -19.00 13.59
CA PRO A 26 -3.04 -19.77 12.77
C PRO A 26 -4.42 -19.12 12.75
N GLY A 27 -5.00 -19.03 11.56
CA GLY A 27 -6.31 -18.41 11.34
C GLY A 27 -6.27 -16.92 11.02
N GLN A 28 -5.14 -16.26 11.19
CA GLN A 28 -4.97 -14.87 10.77
C GLN A 28 -4.72 -14.80 9.27
N ARG A 29 -5.32 -13.78 8.64
CA ARG A 29 -5.07 -13.47 7.25
C ARG A 29 -4.06 -12.34 7.13
N GLU A 30 -3.33 -12.33 6.03
CA GLU A 30 -2.38 -11.28 5.71
C GLU A 30 -2.88 -10.48 4.52
N ALA A 31 -2.68 -9.17 4.60
CA ALA A 31 -2.90 -8.27 3.48
C ALA A 31 -1.76 -7.26 3.42
N ALA A 32 -1.58 -6.66 2.26
CA ALA A 32 -0.62 -5.59 2.08
C ALA A 32 -1.28 -4.44 1.36
N VAL A 33 -0.88 -3.23 1.71
CA VAL A 33 -1.23 -2.02 0.97
C VAL A 33 0.04 -1.35 0.47
N ALA A 34 -0.07 -0.61 -0.60
CA ALA A 34 1.04 0.14 -1.16
C ALA A 34 0.90 1.61 -0.78
N LEU A 35 1.87 2.12 -0.04
CA LEU A 35 2.02 3.55 0.18
C LEU A 35 2.95 4.07 -0.90
N VAL A 36 2.38 4.66 -1.95
CA VAL A 36 3.13 5.15 -3.10
C VAL A 36 3.34 6.65 -2.94
N LEU A 37 4.60 7.04 -2.84
CA LEU A 37 5.00 8.43 -2.62
C LEU A 37 5.56 9.01 -3.91
N GLN A 38 5.07 10.19 -4.29
CA GLN A 38 5.55 10.91 -5.46
C GLN A 38 6.18 12.21 -5.02
N PRO A 39 7.48 12.42 -5.28
CA PRO A 39 8.12 13.70 -4.98
C PRO A 39 7.59 14.81 -5.89
N GLU A 40 7.36 15.97 -5.30
CA GLU A 40 6.99 17.17 -6.03
C GLU A 40 7.79 18.36 -5.49
N VAL A 41 7.74 19.47 -6.21
CA VAL A 41 8.45 20.71 -5.83
C VAL A 41 8.04 21.16 -4.42
N SER A 42 6.77 21.00 -4.06
CA SER A 42 6.24 21.43 -2.78
C SER A 42 6.27 20.36 -1.68
N GLY A 43 6.83 19.17 -1.95
CA GLY A 43 6.91 18.09 -0.97
C GLY A 43 6.59 16.73 -1.56
N LEU A 44 5.90 15.90 -0.80
CA LEU A 44 5.52 14.55 -1.22
C LEU A 44 4.00 14.44 -1.35
N ARG A 45 3.57 13.70 -2.37
CA ARG A 45 2.18 13.28 -2.51
C ARG A 45 2.08 11.79 -2.26
N ALA A 46 0.98 11.37 -1.63
CA ALA A 46 0.65 9.97 -1.47
C ALA A 46 -0.55 9.62 -2.35
N LEU A 47 -0.49 8.44 -2.95
CA LEU A 47 -1.55 7.95 -3.83
C LEU A 47 -2.63 7.26 -3.00
N PHE A 48 -3.87 7.72 -3.14
CA PHE A 48 -5.05 7.08 -2.55
C PHE A 48 -6.03 6.70 -3.63
N ILE A 49 -6.83 5.69 -3.37
CA ILE A 49 -7.95 5.31 -4.23
C ILE A 49 -9.25 5.49 -3.48
N LEU A 50 -10.31 5.76 -4.22
CA LEU A 50 -11.67 5.73 -3.69
C LEU A 50 -12.26 4.37 -4.04
N ARG A 51 -12.55 3.56 -3.03
CA ARG A 51 -13.13 2.24 -3.25
C ARG A 51 -14.55 2.36 -3.79
N ALA A 52 -14.86 1.57 -4.82
CA ALA A 52 -16.20 1.51 -5.38
C ALA A 52 -17.18 1.00 -4.32
N LYS A 53 -18.41 1.49 -4.38
CA LYS A 53 -19.48 1.02 -3.50
C LYS A 53 -19.84 -0.41 -3.90
N LYS A 54 -19.77 -1.31 -2.93
CA LYS A 54 -20.07 -2.73 -3.14
C LYS A 54 -20.79 -3.25 -1.93
N GLU A 55 -21.94 -3.87 -2.15
CA GLU A 55 -22.74 -4.48 -1.08
C GLU A 55 -21.92 -5.57 -0.38
N GLY A 56 -21.91 -5.57 0.94
CA GLY A 56 -21.15 -6.53 1.73
C GLY A 56 -19.70 -6.17 1.98
N ASP A 57 -19.19 -5.11 1.37
CA ASP A 57 -17.83 -4.62 1.61
C ASP A 57 -17.86 -3.54 2.69
N PRO A 58 -17.28 -3.79 3.89
CA PRO A 58 -17.31 -2.83 4.98
C PRO A 58 -16.49 -1.56 4.69
N TRP A 59 -15.57 -1.60 3.72
CA TRP A 59 -14.76 -0.45 3.34
C TRP A 59 -15.24 0.24 2.07
N SER A 60 -16.44 -0.12 1.61
CA SER A 60 -17.07 0.42 0.41
C SER A 60 -17.20 1.95 0.48
N GLY A 61 -16.81 2.63 -0.58
CA GLY A 61 -16.92 4.08 -0.68
C GLY A 61 -15.91 4.87 0.13
N GLN A 62 -14.92 4.22 0.74
CA GLN A 62 -13.89 4.89 1.54
C GLN A 62 -12.61 5.14 0.73
N MET A 63 -11.89 6.19 1.12
CA MET A 63 -10.54 6.42 0.62
C MET A 63 -9.60 5.39 1.25
N ALA A 64 -8.73 4.83 0.43
CA ALA A 64 -7.81 3.79 0.88
C ALA A 64 -6.51 3.83 0.07
N LEU A 65 -5.48 3.19 0.62
CA LEU A 65 -4.30 2.84 -0.17
C LEU A 65 -4.63 1.62 -1.04
N PRO A 66 -4.07 1.52 -2.25
CA PRO A 66 -4.26 0.31 -3.05
C PRO A 66 -3.66 -0.90 -2.34
N GLY A 67 -4.34 -2.03 -2.41
CA GLY A 67 -3.88 -3.24 -1.74
C GLY A 67 -4.95 -4.31 -1.63
N GLY A 68 -4.61 -5.39 -0.98
CA GLY A 68 -5.52 -6.50 -0.79
C GLY A 68 -4.86 -7.69 -0.09
N HIS A 69 -5.58 -8.81 -0.11
CA HIS A 69 -5.15 -10.03 0.56
C HIS A 69 -3.98 -10.71 -0.15
N ARG A 70 -3.07 -11.26 0.65
CA ARG A 70 -2.00 -12.11 0.13
C ARG A 70 -2.59 -13.38 -0.46
N GLU A 71 -2.11 -13.75 -1.63
CA GLU A 71 -2.45 -15.00 -2.29
C GLU A 71 -1.24 -15.92 -2.31
N THR A 72 -1.49 -17.22 -2.60
CA THR A 72 -0.43 -18.23 -2.60
C THR A 72 0.65 -17.96 -3.65
N ILE A 73 0.31 -17.23 -4.73
CA ILE A 73 1.28 -16.86 -5.77
C ILE A 73 2.21 -15.75 -5.32
N ASP A 74 1.87 -15.03 -4.26
CA ASP A 74 2.70 -13.93 -3.76
C ASP A 74 3.84 -14.47 -2.93
N ALA A 75 5.07 -14.24 -3.38
CA ALA A 75 6.26 -14.71 -2.66
C ALA A 75 6.38 -14.04 -1.28
N ASP A 76 5.93 -12.78 -1.18
CA ASP A 76 5.93 -12.01 0.05
C ASP A 76 4.86 -10.91 -0.03
N LEU A 77 4.76 -10.10 1.01
CA LEU A 77 3.77 -9.01 1.07
C LEU A 77 4.12 -7.83 0.15
N VAL A 78 5.37 -7.69 -0.23
CA VAL A 78 5.78 -6.69 -1.23
C VAL A 78 5.15 -7.03 -2.58
N GLU A 79 5.20 -8.31 -2.95
CA GLU A 79 4.58 -8.79 -4.18
C GLU A 79 3.05 -8.66 -4.14
N THR A 80 2.44 -8.87 -2.97
CA THR A 80 1.00 -8.64 -2.78
C THR A 80 0.65 -7.19 -3.08
N ALA A 81 1.40 -6.24 -2.54
CA ALA A 81 1.17 -4.82 -2.75
C ALA A 81 1.36 -4.45 -4.23
N ARG A 82 2.38 -4.99 -4.89
CA ARG A 82 2.63 -4.73 -6.31
C ARG A 82 1.51 -5.28 -7.18
N ARG A 83 1.10 -6.51 -6.94
CA ARG A 83 0.05 -7.17 -7.71
C ARG A 83 -1.29 -6.45 -7.58
N GLU A 84 -1.70 -6.16 -6.36
CA GLU A 84 -2.98 -5.49 -6.11
C GLU A 84 -2.99 -4.07 -6.69
N THR A 85 -1.90 -3.34 -6.59
CA THR A 85 -1.81 -2.00 -7.17
C THR A 85 -1.93 -2.07 -8.69
N HIS A 86 -1.28 -3.03 -9.32
CA HIS A 86 -1.40 -3.24 -10.76
C HIS A 86 -2.83 -3.61 -11.18
N GLU A 87 -3.46 -4.50 -10.42
CA GLU A 87 -4.83 -4.93 -10.71
C GLU A 87 -5.84 -3.77 -10.56
N GLU A 88 -5.70 -2.98 -9.49
CA GLU A 88 -6.68 -1.95 -9.17
C GLU A 88 -6.55 -0.68 -10.03
N ILE A 89 -5.33 -0.24 -10.31
CA ILE A 89 -5.11 1.04 -11.01
C ILE A 89 -4.16 0.97 -12.19
N GLY A 90 -3.70 -0.23 -12.57
CA GLY A 90 -2.82 -0.41 -13.72
C GLY A 90 -1.40 0.07 -13.52
N LEU A 91 -1.00 0.36 -12.29
CA LEU A 91 0.34 0.85 -11.99
C LEU A 91 1.29 -0.31 -11.71
N ASP A 92 2.29 -0.47 -12.57
CA ASP A 92 3.33 -1.49 -12.40
C ASP A 92 4.47 -0.93 -11.57
N LEU A 93 4.48 -1.26 -10.28
CA LEU A 93 5.50 -0.77 -9.35
C LEU A 93 6.87 -1.40 -9.57
N ASN A 94 6.98 -2.49 -10.33
CA ASN A 94 8.27 -3.04 -10.73
C ASN A 94 8.99 -2.15 -11.74
N GLN A 95 8.25 -1.42 -12.56
CA GLN A 95 8.81 -0.54 -13.59
C GLN A 95 8.80 0.92 -13.18
N ALA A 96 7.70 1.38 -12.60
CA ALA A 96 7.48 2.79 -12.32
C ALA A 96 7.88 3.19 -10.91
N GLY A 97 8.07 2.22 -10.00
CA GLY A 97 8.34 2.49 -8.61
C GLY A 97 9.65 1.92 -8.12
N ARG A 98 10.09 2.41 -6.97
CA ARG A 98 11.23 1.88 -6.25
C ARG A 98 10.79 1.52 -4.83
N TYR A 99 11.04 0.29 -4.43
CA TYR A 99 10.67 -0.16 -3.09
C TYR A 99 11.58 0.46 -2.03
N LEU A 100 10.98 1.06 -1.00
CA LEU A 100 11.72 1.72 0.07
C LEU A 100 11.76 0.94 1.38
N GLY A 101 10.73 0.18 1.67
CA GLY A 101 10.68 -0.58 2.91
C GLY A 101 9.26 -0.86 3.37
N SER A 102 9.15 -1.59 4.46
CA SER A 102 7.89 -2.00 5.05
C SER A 102 7.65 -1.27 6.36
N LEU A 103 6.42 -0.88 6.62
CA LEU A 103 6.02 -0.39 7.93
C LEU A 103 5.50 -1.56 8.77
N ALA A 104 5.34 -1.33 10.08
CA ALA A 104 4.81 -2.35 10.97
C ALA A 104 3.37 -2.72 10.58
N GLY A 105 3.05 -4.00 10.63
CA GLY A 105 1.71 -4.48 10.35
C GLY A 105 0.69 -3.95 11.35
N ILE A 106 -0.49 -3.66 10.86
CA ILE A 106 -1.60 -3.15 11.65
C ILE A 106 -2.71 -4.19 11.64
N ARG A 107 -3.16 -4.56 12.83
CA ARG A 107 -4.29 -5.47 12.95
C ARG A 107 -5.57 -4.75 12.56
N ALA A 108 -6.26 -5.25 11.55
CA ALA A 108 -7.52 -4.69 11.12
C ALA A 108 -8.58 -4.90 12.19
N ASN A 109 -9.62 -4.07 12.16
CA ASN A 109 -10.66 -4.03 13.18
C ASN A 109 -11.26 -5.42 13.44
N PRO A 110 -11.06 -6.02 14.64
CA PRO A 110 -11.60 -7.34 14.94
C PRO A 110 -13.12 -7.38 14.98
N ARG A 111 -13.80 -6.23 15.05
CA ARG A 111 -15.27 -6.15 15.00
C ARG A 111 -15.85 -6.51 13.63
N ALA A 112 -14.99 -6.55 12.59
CA ALA A 112 -15.42 -6.96 11.26
C ALA A 112 -15.57 -8.48 11.10
N GLY A 113 -15.32 -9.25 12.16
CA GLY A 113 -15.56 -10.70 12.19
C GLY A 113 -14.43 -11.54 11.61
N PHE A 114 -13.30 -10.95 11.26
CA PHE A 114 -12.12 -11.69 10.80
C PHE A 114 -10.84 -11.05 11.34
N ASP A 115 -9.82 -11.87 11.50
CA ASP A 115 -8.53 -11.47 12.01
C ASP A 115 -7.57 -11.24 10.83
N LEU A 116 -7.24 -9.99 10.59
CA LEU A 116 -6.45 -9.57 9.45
C LEU A 116 -5.34 -8.64 9.88
N VAL A 117 -4.11 -8.94 9.43
CA VAL A 117 -2.97 -8.06 9.62
C VAL A 117 -2.66 -7.40 8.27
N VAL A 118 -2.69 -6.07 8.23
CA VAL A 118 -2.39 -5.28 7.04
C VAL A 118 -1.02 -4.65 7.19
N THR A 119 -0.12 -4.95 6.28
CA THR A 119 1.24 -4.43 6.32
C THR A 119 1.47 -3.45 5.17
N PRO A 120 1.73 -2.18 5.48
CA PRO A 120 2.03 -1.20 4.42
C PRO A 120 3.43 -1.41 3.85
N GLN A 121 3.52 -1.39 2.53
CA GLN A 121 4.77 -1.43 1.77
C GLN A 121 4.97 -0.07 1.10
N VAL A 122 6.13 0.54 1.30
CA VAL A 122 6.40 1.91 0.86
C VAL A 122 7.19 1.91 -0.44
N PHE A 123 6.68 2.63 -1.43
CA PHE A 123 7.30 2.78 -2.74
C PHE A 123 7.46 4.24 -3.11
N ALA A 124 8.52 4.56 -3.84
CA ALA A 124 8.67 5.86 -4.49
C ALA A 124 8.27 5.73 -5.95
N LEU A 125 7.41 6.62 -6.42
CA LEU A 125 7.05 6.69 -7.82
C LEU A 125 8.07 7.57 -8.54
N GLU A 126 8.82 6.97 -9.47
CA GLU A 126 9.90 7.65 -10.16
C GLU A 126 9.45 8.29 -11.47
N ASP A 127 8.45 7.71 -12.13
CA ASP A 127 7.91 8.22 -13.38
C ASP A 127 6.58 8.95 -13.10
N LYS A 128 6.58 10.26 -13.35
CA LYS A 128 5.41 11.11 -13.12
C LYS A 128 4.34 10.99 -14.20
N ALA A 129 4.67 10.40 -15.33
CA ALA A 129 3.79 10.38 -16.49
C ALA A 129 3.04 9.05 -16.65
N VAL A 130 3.06 8.19 -15.64
CA VAL A 130 2.39 6.89 -15.71
C VAL A 130 0.88 7.07 -15.66
N PRO A 131 0.15 6.64 -16.70
CA PRO A 131 -1.30 6.69 -16.67
C PRO A 131 -1.87 5.64 -15.73
N LEU A 132 -2.89 6.01 -14.97
CA LEU A 132 -3.59 5.08 -14.09
C LEU A 132 -4.85 4.58 -14.78
N GLN A 133 -5.14 3.30 -14.59
CA GLN A 133 -6.30 2.64 -15.19
C GLN A 133 -7.08 1.93 -14.08
N PRO A 134 -7.98 2.64 -13.40
CA PRO A 134 -8.79 2.04 -12.34
C PRO A 134 -9.66 0.89 -12.85
N ASN A 135 -9.71 -0.19 -12.08
CA ASN A 135 -10.60 -1.30 -12.38
C ASN A 135 -11.98 -1.11 -11.70
N GLU A 136 -12.82 -2.14 -11.75
CA GLU A 136 -14.18 -2.09 -11.20
C GLU A 136 -14.25 -1.92 -9.68
N GLU A 137 -13.16 -2.22 -8.96
CA GLU A 137 -13.11 -2.07 -7.50
C GLU A 137 -12.80 -0.64 -7.08
N VAL A 138 -12.44 0.23 -8.03
CA VAL A 138 -12.01 1.60 -7.78
C VAL A 138 -12.93 2.57 -8.48
N ALA A 139 -13.58 3.45 -7.70
CA ALA A 139 -14.46 4.48 -8.25
C ALA A 139 -13.65 5.68 -8.76
N GLU A 140 -12.49 5.97 -8.13
CA GLU A 140 -11.70 7.15 -8.47
C GLU A 140 -10.24 7.02 -8.02
#